data_91dfb257472bb80be3a8f3613d7daa0a
#
_entry.id   91dfb257472bb80be3a8f3613d7daa0a
#
_cell.length_a   1.000
_cell.length_b   1.000
_cell.length_c   1.000
_cell.angle_alpha   90.00
_cell.angle_beta   90.00
_cell.angle_gamma   90.00
#
_symmetry.space_group_name_H-M   'P 1'
#
loop_
_entity.id
_entity.type
_entity.pdbx_description
1 polymer ?
#
loop_
_entity_poly.entity_id
_entity_poly.type
_entity_poly.pdbx_seq_one_letter_code
_entity_poly.pdbx_strand_id
1 'polypeptide(L)'
;MRAGRPGAASTILLSLLLAGCAGLMGANTGGAPAGGEALPAPAGPAWPVRTRYNVDLWLHGYAMITNDNTQIPYYKRGYRDRMLALEQKAGVSSKLLEQRDQLQSQLTATPQMAGGQFLPLYFDSWDSMQRGIDAFLRAGGDPTRAVDQPTQVQIAIIAASFPTAADRTWLRTFTLALMDEGTRFYQSYWNAQQRERSPIIVALDSLWTRTYLPRFSTFLHHSQQGQGELFLALPLDGEGRTVVTNAHTSEIAVDFPEAGGDPKDVIYVFAHEAMGAIAGRAVTDNTTPADQRSGAADRYSSPAAVRGGAMLLKRLAPELVQGYEQFYLQSAGVADTRGNNVDTLFEQTFALPAPIADAINRQITTVMSGI
;
A
#
# COMPACT_ATOMS: atom_id res chain seq x y z
N MET A 1 -28.58 -24.53 46.93
CA MET A 1 -27.44 -24.76 46.03
C MET A 1 -27.89 -24.45 44.62
N ARG A 2 -27.53 -23.28 44.09
CA ARG A 2 -27.80 -22.88 42.69
C ARG A 2 -26.47 -22.82 41.97
N ALA A 3 -26.30 -23.64 40.95
CA ALA A 3 -25.13 -23.68 40.07
C ALA A 3 -25.19 -22.50 39.09
N GLY A 4 -24.17 -21.65 39.11
CA GLY A 4 -23.97 -20.60 38.17
C GLY A 4 -23.45 -21.15 36.84
N ARG A 5 -24.04 -20.71 35.73
CA ARG A 5 -23.56 -20.92 34.36
C ARG A 5 -22.38 -19.99 34.06
N PRO A 6 -21.32 -20.44 33.40
CA PRO A 6 -20.28 -19.55 32.88
C PRO A 6 -20.78 -18.85 31.62
N GLY A 7 -20.62 -17.52 31.61
CA GLY A 7 -20.92 -16.67 30.47
C GLY A 7 -19.96 -16.97 29.30
N ALA A 8 -20.52 -17.15 28.13
CA ALA A 8 -19.77 -17.20 26.86
C ALA A 8 -19.14 -15.85 26.55
N ALA A 9 -17.83 -15.79 26.52
CA ALA A 9 -17.07 -14.67 25.99
C ALA A 9 -17.27 -14.64 24.46
N SER A 10 -18.04 -13.69 23.97
CA SER A 10 -18.15 -13.40 22.54
C SER A 10 -16.84 -12.79 22.05
N THR A 11 -16.05 -13.60 21.39
CA THR A 11 -14.90 -13.13 20.61
C THR A 11 -15.44 -12.42 19.37
N ILE A 12 -15.49 -11.09 19.39
CA ILE A 12 -15.79 -10.29 18.21
C ILE A 12 -14.51 -10.28 17.37
N LEU A 13 -14.46 -11.13 16.34
CA LEU A 13 -13.50 -11.01 15.25
C LEU A 13 -13.90 -9.78 14.44
N LEU A 14 -13.11 -8.72 14.56
CA LEU A 14 -13.29 -7.49 13.82
C LEU A 14 -12.61 -7.64 12.45
N SER A 15 -13.44 -7.91 11.44
CA SER A 15 -13.00 -7.99 10.03
C SER A 15 -12.63 -6.62 9.53
N LEU A 16 -11.36 -6.42 9.18
CA LEU A 16 -10.88 -5.22 8.47
C LEU A 16 -11.55 -5.16 7.10
N LEU A 17 -12.45 -4.23 6.92
CA LEU A 17 -12.96 -3.83 5.62
C LEU A 17 -11.82 -3.15 4.83
N LEU A 18 -11.08 -3.92 4.05
CA LEU A 18 -10.33 -3.43 2.90
C LEU A 18 -11.31 -3.10 1.77
N ALA A 19 -12.21 -2.13 2.03
CA ALA A 19 -12.96 -1.51 0.97
C ALA A 19 -11.98 -0.61 0.20
N GLY A 20 -11.40 -1.14 -0.86
CA GLY A 20 -10.84 -0.31 -1.91
C GLY A 20 -11.91 0.70 -2.31
N CYS A 21 -11.55 1.98 -2.41
CA CYS A 21 -12.39 3.05 -2.91
C CYS A 21 -12.71 2.83 -4.42
N ALA A 22 -13.52 1.82 -4.70
CA ALA A 22 -14.18 1.60 -5.97
C ALA A 22 -15.69 1.70 -5.68
N GLY A 23 -16.24 2.91 -5.71
CA GLY A 23 -17.69 3.02 -5.63
C GLY A 23 -18.22 4.32 -5.04
N LEU A 24 -17.87 5.46 -5.63
CA LEU A 24 -18.65 6.68 -5.53
C LEU A 24 -18.59 7.42 -6.87
N MET A 25 -19.14 6.78 -7.91
CA MET A 25 -19.63 7.49 -9.09
C MET A 25 -21.01 6.94 -9.40
N GLY A 26 -22.03 7.60 -8.86
CA GLY A 26 -23.40 7.45 -9.28
C GLY A 26 -23.55 7.80 -10.75
N ALA A 27 -24.20 6.92 -11.49
CA ALA A 27 -24.58 7.13 -12.88
C ALA A 27 -25.39 8.41 -13.04
N ASN A 28 -24.81 9.44 -13.65
CA ASN A 28 -25.54 10.57 -14.17
C ASN A 28 -25.38 10.52 -15.70
N THR A 29 -26.41 10.00 -16.37
CA THR A 29 -26.59 10.08 -17.82
C THR A 29 -26.97 11.52 -18.19
N GLY A 30 -25.98 12.33 -18.50
CA GLY A 30 -26.15 13.68 -19.02
C GLY A 30 -25.05 14.01 -20.01
N GLY A 31 -25.42 14.33 -21.24
CA GLY A 31 -24.65 14.49 -22.46
C GLY A 31 -23.27 15.12 -22.31
N ALA A 32 -22.30 14.50 -22.98
CA ALA A 32 -20.96 15.01 -23.14
C ALA A 32 -20.95 16.28 -24.02
N PRO A 33 -20.30 17.38 -23.60
CA PRO A 33 -19.84 18.39 -24.53
C PRO A 33 -18.58 17.88 -25.24
N ALA A 34 -18.65 17.79 -26.55
CA ALA A 34 -17.49 17.56 -27.40
C ALA A 34 -16.53 18.77 -27.28
N GLY A 35 -15.24 18.50 -27.07
CA GLY A 35 -14.18 19.50 -27.18
C GLY A 35 -13.43 19.81 -25.90
N GLY A 36 -12.86 18.79 -25.23
CA GLY A 36 -11.79 18.99 -24.24
C GLY A 36 -10.45 18.75 -24.93
N GLU A 37 -9.62 19.77 -25.08
CA GLU A 37 -8.21 19.62 -25.42
C GLU A 37 -7.58 18.61 -24.45
N ALA A 38 -7.00 17.54 -25.01
CA ALA A 38 -6.22 16.60 -24.23
C ALA A 38 -5.08 17.37 -23.55
N LEU A 39 -5.05 17.34 -22.23
CA LEU A 39 -3.93 17.88 -21.48
C LEU A 39 -2.64 17.27 -22.03
N PRO A 40 -1.57 18.05 -22.25
CA PRO A 40 -0.31 17.54 -22.76
C PRO A 40 0.17 16.41 -21.83
N ALA A 41 0.58 15.30 -22.41
CA ALA A 41 1.16 14.19 -21.67
C ALA A 41 2.35 14.73 -20.85
N PRO A 42 2.53 14.33 -19.59
CA PRO A 42 3.65 14.77 -18.78
C PRO A 42 4.97 14.45 -19.49
N ALA A 43 5.86 15.44 -19.58
CA ALA A 43 7.15 15.31 -20.24
C ALA A 43 8.14 14.50 -19.40
N GLY A 44 7.93 13.19 -19.29
CA GLY A 44 8.76 12.27 -18.52
C GLY A 44 8.44 10.81 -18.81
N PRO A 45 9.25 9.87 -18.31
CA PRO A 45 8.93 8.45 -18.42
C PRO A 45 7.58 8.19 -17.74
N ALA A 46 6.77 7.28 -18.30
CA ALA A 46 5.40 7.00 -17.84
C ALA A 46 5.34 6.49 -16.38
N TRP A 47 6.44 5.94 -15.86
CA TRP A 47 6.56 5.37 -14.52
C TRP A 47 7.96 5.60 -13.94
N PRO A 48 8.32 6.86 -13.57
CA PRO A 48 9.62 7.13 -12.95
C PRO A 48 9.71 6.47 -11.58
N VAL A 49 10.92 5.98 -11.26
CA VAL A 49 11.25 5.46 -9.93
C VAL A 49 11.74 6.61 -9.05
N ARG A 50 11.17 6.77 -7.88
CA ARG A 50 11.48 7.88 -6.97
C ARG A 50 11.51 7.43 -5.52
N THR A 51 12.09 8.28 -4.68
CA THR A 51 11.93 8.26 -3.23
C THR A 51 11.27 9.58 -2.81
N ARG A 52 10.44 9.56 -1.77
CA ARG A 52 9.75 10.75 -1.29
C ARG A 52 9.75 10.78 0.23
N TYR A 53 10.35 11.79 0.81
CA TYR A 53 10.56 11.89 2.27
C TYR A 53 9.26 11.83 3.08
N ASN A 54 8.20 12.50 2.64
CA ASN A 54 6.91 12.47 3.34
C ASN A 54 6.29 11.07 3.36
N VAL A 55 6.48 10.27 2.30
CA VAL A 55 6.02 8.87 2.24
C VAL A 55 6.79 8.05 3.26
N ASP A 56 8.13 8.14 3.23
CA ASP A 56 8.99 7.39 4.15
C ASP A 56 8.76 7.76 5.63
N LEU A 57 8.73 9.06 5.97
CA LEU A 57 8.52 9.51 7.35
C LEU A 57 7.17 9.06 7.90
N TRP A 58 6.11 9.16 7.09
CA TRP A 58 4.78 8.77 7.51
C TRP A 58 4.66 7.25 7.72
N LEU A 59 5.17 6.47 6.77
CA LEU A 59 5.21 5.01 6.86
C LEU A 59 6.11 4.54 8.01
N HIS A 60 7.24 5.23 8.28
CA HIS A 60 8.04 5.00 9.47
C HIS A 60 7.21 5.13 10.74
N GLY A 61 6.43 6.23 10.88
CA GLY A 61 5.57 6.41 12.03
C GLY A 61 4.56 5.29 12.22
N TYR A 62 3.89 4.88 11.14
CA TYR A 62 2.99 3.73 11.20
C TYR A 62 3.72 2.43 11.55
N ALA A 63 4.90 2.17 10.98
CA ALA A 63 5.70 0.99 11.32
C ALA A 63 6.13 0.95 12.80
N MET A 64 6.34 2.13 13.41
CA MET A 64 6.69 2.23 14.83
C MET A 64 5.52 1.93 15.78
N ILE A 65 4.28 2.15 15.34
CA ILE A 65 3.07 1.99 16.18
C ILE A 65 2.16 0.83 15.77
N THR A 66 2.38 0.19 14.62
CA THR A 66 1.53 -0.91 14.13
C THR A 66 2.13 -2.25 14.52
N ASN A 67 1.27 -3.21 14.91
CA ASN A 67 1.62 -4.61 14.99
C ASN A 67 1.13 -5.29 13.72
N ASP A 68 2.04 -5.54 12.78
CA ASP A 68 1.74 -6.20 11.53
C ASP A 68 1.98 -7.71 11.67
N ASN A 69 0.87 -8.47 11.74
CA ASN A 69 0.86 -9.93 11.83
C ASN A 69 0.27 -10.57 10.58
N THR A 70 0.22 -9.85 9.48
CA THR A 70 -0.29 -10.36 8.20
C THR A 70 0.66 -11.39 7.60
N GLN A 71 0.15 -12.25 6.73
CA GLN A 71 0.96 -13.29 6.06
C GLN A 71 2.05 -12.63 5.21
N ILE A 72 1.69 -11.65 4.40
CA ILE A 72 2.64 -10.75 3.73
C ILE A 72 2.63 -9.43 4.50
N PRO A 73 3.72 -9.05 5.15
CA PRO A 73 3.75 -7.83 5.96
C PRO A 73 3.86 -6.57 5.09
N TYR A 74 3.22 -5.49 5.54
CA TYR A 74 3.49 -4.15 5.00
C TYR A 74 4.88 -3.67 5.38
N TYR A 75 5.30 -3.95 6.62
CA TYR A 75 6.55 -3.42 7.17
C TYR A 75 7.60 -4.52 7.35
N LYS A 76 8.84 -4.21 7.04
CA LYS A 76 9.98 -5.10 7.23
C LYS A 76 10.00 -5.68 8.62
N ARG A 77 10.14 -6.99 8.72
CA ARG A 77 10.23 -7.68 10.00
C ARG A 77 11.40 -7.13 10.83
N GLY A 78 11.12 -6.81 12.09
CA GLY A 78 12.12 -6.21 13.00
C GLY A 78 12.47 -4.74 12.68
N TYR A 79 11.73 -4.08 11.77
CA TYR A 79 11.98 -2.65 11.46
C TYR A 79 11.94 -1.77 12.71
N ARG A 80 10.89 -1.90 13.53
CA ARG A 80 10.74 -1.15 14.78
C ARG A 80 11.93 -1.34 15.72
N ASP A 81 12.33 -2.59 15.96
CA ASP A 81 13.42 -2.90 16.87
C ASP A 81 14.75 -2.32 16.39
N ARG A 82 14.99 -2.34 15.07
CA ARG A 82 16.15 -1.67 14.46
C ARG A 82 16.10 -0.17 14.66
N MET A 83 14.96 0.48 14.45
CA MET A 83 14.84 1.94 14.62
C MET A 83 15.06 2.32 16.09
N LEU A 84 14.44 1.62 17.04
CA LEU A 84 14.65 1.83 18.47
C LEU A 84 16.12 1.69 18.88
N ALA A 85 16.82 0.68 18.35
CA ALA A 85 18.25 0.49 18.62
C ALA A 85 19.11 1.65 18.05
N LEU A 86 18.76 2.15 16.85
CA LEU A 86 19.47 3.27 16.24
C LEU A 86 19.25 4.58 17.00
N GLU A 87 18.02 4.87 17.42
CA GLU A 87 17.68 6.04 18.23
C GLU A 87 18.38 6.00 19.58
N GLN A 88 18.37 4.84 20.25
CA GLN A 88 19.09 4.63 21.51
C GLN A 88 20.58 4.88 21.33
N LYS A 89 21.19 4.34 20.27
CA LYS A 89 22.61 4.56 19.95
C LYS A 89 22.92 6.04 19.66
N ALA A 90 21.99 6.76 19.07
CA ALA A 90 22.11 8.19 18.80
C ALA A 90 21.81 9.07 20.04
N GLY A 91 21.34 8.49 21.14
CA GLY A 91 20.94 9.23 22.35
C GLY A 91 19.72 10.12 22.12
N VAL A 92 18.83 9.73 21.18
CA VAL A 92 17.63 10.50 20.82
C VAL A 92 16.42 9.96 21.58
N SER A 93 15.60 10.88 22.10
CA SER A 93 14.23 10.63 22.53
C SER A 93 13.32 11.58 21.76
N SER A 94 12.31 11.03 21.10
CA SER A 94 11.34 11.78 20.32
C SER A 94 9.94 11.70 20.91
N LYS A 95 9.06 12.62 20.49
CA LYS A 95 7.64 12.56 20.86
C LYS A 95 6.96 11.31 20.31
N LEU A 96 7.42 10.77 19.19
CA LEU A 96 6.88 9.52 18.64
C LEU A 96 7.13 8.36 19.60
N LEU A 97 8.33 8.26 20.18
CA LEU A 97 8.64 7.24 21.18
C LEU A 97 7.85 7.44 22.48
N GLU A 98 7.79 8.69 22.97
CA GLU A 98 7.07 9.02 24.20
C GLU A 98 5.57 8.71 24.13
N GLN A 99 4.96 8.91 22.95
CA GLN A 99 3.51 8.76 22.73
C GLN A 99 3.15 7.44 22.05
N ARG A 100 4.13 6.58 21.73
CA ARG A 100 3.96 5.37 20.94
C ARG A 100 2.81 4.51 21.43
N ASP A 101 2.80 4.14 22.71
CA ASP A 101 1.85 3.19 23.27
C ASP A 101 0.41 3.75 23.24
N GLN A 102 0.26 5.07 23.44
CA GLN A 102 -1.02 5.75 23.30
C GLN A 102 -1.50 5.74 21.85
N LEU A 103 -0.64 6.12 20.91
CA LEU A 103 -0.96 6.14 19.48
C LEU A 103 -1.31 4.75 18.98
N GLN A 104 -0.55 3.72 19.37
CA GLN A 104 -0.79 2.32 19.04
C GLN A 104 -2.14 1.83 19.58
N SER A 105 -2.43 2.11 20.88
CA SER A 105 -3.68 1.68 21.50
C SER A 105 -4.90 2.25 20.77
N GLN A 106 -4.87 3.52 20.41
CA GLN A 106 -5.95 4.16 19.67
C GLN A 106 -6.07 3.63 18.23
N LEU A 107 -4.95 3.41 17.53
CA LEU A 107 -4.93 2.82 16.18
C LEU A 107 -5.53 1.39 16.19
N THR A 108 -5.16 0.59 17.20
CA THR A 108 -5.69 -0.76 17.37
C THR A 108 -7.20 -0.77 17.67
N ALA A 109 -7.66 0.21 18.47
CA ALA A 109 -9.08 0.35 18.79
C ALA A 109 -9.93 0.87 17.63
N THR A 110 -9.30 1.52 16.63
CA THR A 110 -9.98 2.13 15.47
C THR A 110 -9.31 1.66 14.17
N PRO A 111 -9.57 0.42 13.70
CA PRO A 111 -8.92 -0.17 12.52
C PRO A 111 -9.04 0.66 11.24
N GLN A 112 -10.10 1.49 11.12
CA GLN A 112 -10.29 2.38 9.98
C GLN A 112 -9.12 3.37 9.79
N MET A 113 -8.47 3.81 10.88
CA MET A 113 -7.31 4.69 10.81
C MET A 113 -6.09 4.04 10.15
N ALA A 114 -6.03 2.70 10.11
CA ALA A 114 -4.98 1.99 9.37
C ALA A 114 -5.04 2.31 7.86
N GLY A 115 -6.21 2.65 7.31
CA GLY A 115 -6.37 3.14 5.94
C GLY A 115 -5.58 4.42 5.65
N GLY A 116 -5.27 5.21 6.67
CA GLY A 116 -4.47 6.43 6.57
C GLY A 116 -2.96 6.22 6.41
N GLN A 117 -2.45 4.99 6.49
CA GLN A 117 -1.01 4.71 6.39
C GLN A 117 -0.41 5.12 5.03
N PHE A 118 -1.20 5.15 3.96
CA PHE A 118 -0.75 5.56 2.63
C PHE A 118 -1.26 6.95 2.21
N LEU A 119 -1.76 7.74 3.16
CA LEU A 119 -2.20 9.12 2.94
C LEU A 119 -1.16 10.00 2.21
N PRO A 120 0.17 9.90 2.49
CA PRO A 120 1.15 10.76 1.85
C PRO A 120 1.29 10.56 0.34
N LEU A 121 0.78 9.49 -0.25
CA LEU A 121 0.77 9.29 -1.70
C LEU A 121 -0.14 10.30 -2.42
N TYR A 122 -1.07 10.94 -1.72
CA TYR A 122 -1.93 12.01 -2.27
C TYR A 122 -1.30 13.41 -2.18
N PHE A 123 -0.03 13.52 -1.74
CA PHE A 123 0.64 14.80 -1.50
C PHE A 123 2.07 14.80 -2.01
N ASP A 124 2.47 15.85 -2.73
CA ASP A 124 3.79 15.95 -3.35
C ASP A 124 4.94 16.13 -2.35
N SER A 125 4.65 16.62 -1.14
CA SER A 125 5.66 16.91 -0.12
C SER A 125 5.08 16.89 1.29
N TRP A 126 5.97 16.86 2.28
CA TRP A 126 5.60 16.99 3.70
C TRP A 126 4.82 18.28 3.97
N ASP A 127 5.29 19.41 3.45
CA ASP A 127 4.62 20.72 3.63
C ASP A 127 3.22 20.75 2.99
N SER A 128 3.06 20.15 1.81
CA SER A 128 1.76 20.02 1.15
C SER A 128 0.80 19.17 1.99
N MET A 129 1.29 18.04 2.51
CA MET A 129 0.49 17.17 3.37
C MET A 129 0.11 17.85 4.69
N GLN A 130 1.03 18.57 5.33
CA GLN A 130 0.72 19.34 6.54
C GLN A 130 -0.36 20.39 6.29
N ARG A 131 -0.28 21.14 5.19
CA ARG A 131 -1.34 22.12 4.83
C ARG A 131 -2.69 21.45 4.64
N GLY A 132 -2.73 20.28 4.01
CA GLY A 132 -3.95 19.48 3.84
C GLY A 132 -4.52 19.02 5.19
N ILE A 133 -3.67 18.49 6.08
CA ILE A 133 -4.07 18.07 7.43
C ILE A 133 -4.58 19.28 8.24
N ASP A 134 -3.90 20.41 8.18
CA ASP A 134 -4.34 21.64 8.87
C ASP A 134 -5.69 22.15 8.35
N ALA A 135 -5.92 22.11 7.04
CA ALA A 135 -7.19 22.48 6.45
C ALA A 135 -8.30 21.51 6.91
N PHE A 136 -8.05 20.21 6.91
CA PHE A 136 -8.95 19.19 7.41
C PHE A 136 -9.32 19.40 8.89
N LEU A 137 -8.33 19.68 9.73
CA LEU A 137 -8.55 19.92 11.17
C LEU A 137 -9.36 21.21 11.42
N ARG A 138 -9.05 22.31 10.69
CA ARG A 138 -9.83 23.57 10.78
C ARG A 138 -11.26 23.40 10.30
N ALA A 139 -11.48 22.62 9.25
CA ALA A 139 -12.82 22.32 8.74
C ALA A 139 -13.62 21.36 9.65
N GLY A 140 -13.00 20.81 10.70
CA GLY A 140 -13.61 19.81 11.56
C GLY A 140 -13.90 18.47 10.84
N GLY A 141 -13.17 18.20 9.76
CA GLY A 141 -13.38 17.02 8.93
C GLY A 141 -14.48 17.14 7.88
N ASP A 142 -15.09 18.32 7.73
CA ASP A 142 -16.20 18.55 6.80
C ASP A 142 -15.69 19.15 5.46
N PRO A 143 -15.71 18.39 4.34
CA PRO A 143 -15.25 18.87 3.04
C PRO A 143 -16.03 20.11 2.54
N THR A 144 -17.27 20.29 2.95
CA THR A 144 -18.11 21.43 2.51
C THR A 144 -17.63 22.77 3.05
N ARG A 145 -16.74 22.76 4.03
CA ARG A 145 -16.12 23.97 4.62
C ARG A 145 -14.79 24.36 3.96
N ALA A 146 -14.42 23.67 2.89
CA ALA A 146 -13.21 23.99 2.13
C ALA A 146 -13.34 25.33 1.39
N VAL A 147 -12.21 26.02 1.24
CA VAL A 147 -12.15 27.32 0.55
C VAL A 147 -12.15 27.17 -0.98
N ASP A 148 -11.76 26.00 -1.48
CA ASP A 148 -11.68 25.66 -2.92
C ASP A 148 -11.84 24.16 -3.13
N GLN A 149 -12.05 23.76 -4.40
CA GLN A 149 -12.27 22.37 -4.77
C GLN A 149 -11.06 21.45 -4.49
N PRO A 150 -9.79 21.83 -4.78
CA PRO A 150 -8.63 21.01 -4.42
C PRO A 150 -8.57 20.71 -2.91
N THR A 151 -8.77 21.72 -2.07
CA THR A 151 -8.82 21.57 -0.60
C THR A 151 -9.99 20.67 -0.18
N GLN A 152 -11.16 20.78 -0.83
CA GLN A 152 -12.31 19.92 -0.58
C GLN A 152 -11.96 18.44 -0.81
N VAL A 153 -11.29 18.13 -1.92
CA VAL A 153 -10.86 16.77 -2.24
C VAL A 153 -9.87 16.25 -1.19
N GLN A 154 -8.87 17.07 -0.80
CA GLN A 154 -7.90 16.69 0.23
C GLN A 154 -8.59 16.40 1.57
N ILE A 155 -9.55 17.24 2.00
CA ILE A 155 -10.32 17.02 3.23
C ILE A 155 -11.11 15.71 3.12
N ALA A 156 -11.75 15.42 1.99
CA ALA A 156 -12.51 14.20 1.79
C ALA A 156 -11.63 12.94 1.87
N ILE A 157 -10.44 12.97 1.27
CA ILE A 157 -9.45 11.88 1.33
C ILE A 157 -9.04 11.61 2.78
N ILE A 158 -8.70 12.66 3.55
CA ILE A 158 -8.29 12.51 4.95
C ILE A 158 -9.47 12.02 5.80
N ALA A 159 -10.68 12.57 5.59
CA ALA A 159 -11.90 12.21 6.32
C ALA A 159 -12.28 10.72 6.16
N ALA A 160 -11.93 10.10 5.03
CA ALA A 160 -12.18 8.68 4.80
C ALA A 160 -11.48 7.77 5.84
N SER A 161 -10.31 8.17 6.32
CA SER A 161 -9.56 7.43 7.35
C SER A 161 -9.74 7.99 8.76
N PHE A 162 -10.12 9.28 8.90
CA PHE A 162 -10.19 9.98 10.18
C PHE A 162 -11.53 10.72 10.38
N PRO A 163 -12.68 10.00 10.37
CA PRO A 163 -14.00 10.63 10.33
C PRO A 163 -14.41 11.27 11.66
N THR A 164 -13.99 10.76 12.81
CA THR A 164 -14.47 11.19 14.11
C THR A 164 -13.61 12.31 14.73
N ALA A 165 -14.13 12.99 15.75
CA ALA A 165 -13.35 13.98 16.51
C ALA A 165 -12.15 13.35 17.22
N ALA A 166 -12.28 12.10 17.71
CA ALA A 166 -11.20 11.37 18.34
C ALA A 166 -10.07 11.05 17.32
N ASP A 167 -10.44 10.63 16.09
CA ASP A 167 -9.48 10.36 15.02
C ASP A 167 -8.73 11.62 14.59
N ARG A 168 -9.41 12.77 14.55
CA ARG A 168 -8.79 14.07 14.27
C ARG A 168 -7.78 14.47 15.36
N THR A 169 -8.09 14.16 16.63
CA THR A 169 -7.16 14.39 17.74
C THR A 169 -5.94 13.49 17.62
N TRP A 170 -6.17 12.22 17.31
CA TRP A 170 -5.07 11.25 17.03
C TRP A 170 -4.20 11.72 15.89
N LEU A 171 -4.79 12.09 14.74
CA LEU A 171 -4.07 12.56 13.57
C LEU A 171 -3.17 13.77 13.89
N ARG A 172 -3.70 14.75 14.63
CA ARG A 172 -2.92 15.91 15.09
C ARG A 172 -1.74 15.47 15.95
N THR A 173 -1.97 14.60 16.93
CA THR A 173 -0.94 14.10 17.85
C THR A 173 0.14 13.35 17.07
N PHE A 174 -0.27 12.46 16.19
CA PHE A 174 0.63 11.67 15.33
C PHE A 174 1.47 12.56 14.42
N THR A 175 0.86 13.54 13.73
CA THR A 175 1.59 14.49 12.86
C THR A 175 2.62 15.30 13.64
N LEU A 176 2.29 15.81 14.83
CA LEU A 176 3.23 16.55 15.67
C LEU A 176 4.37 15.65 16.18
N ALA A 177 4.06 14.40 16.50
CA ALA A 177 5.08 13.42 16.90
C ALA A 177 6.03 13.10 15.75
N LEU A 178 5.53 12.97 14.53
CA LEU A 178 6.36 12.76 13.34
C LEU A 178 7.22 13.96 12.97
N MET A 179 6.74 15.19 13.16
CA MET A 179 7.56 16.39 12.97
C MET A 179 8.78 16.41 13.91
N ASP A 180 8.56 16.07 15.17
CA ASP A 180 9.64 15.99 16.17
C ASP A 180 10.60 14.84 15.83
N GLU A 181 10.08 13.67 15.49
CA GLU A 181 10.85 12.49 15.05
C GLU A 181 11.70 12.79 13.81
N GLY A 182 11.09 13.43 12.81
CA GLY A 182 11.75 13.85 11.58
C GLY A 182 12.95 14.75 11.87
N THR A 183 12.75 15.75 12.73
CA THR A 183 13.79 16.73 13.09
C THR A 183 14.92 16.13 13.92
N ARG A 184 14.59 15.26 14.89
CA ARG A 184 15.57 14.72 15.85
C ARG A 184 16.38 13.55 15.31
N PHE A 185 15.76 12.71 14.46
CA PHE A 185 16.34 11.45 14.04
C PHE A 185 16.12 11.14 12.55
N TYR A 186 14.86 11.03 12.10
CA TYR A 186 14.54 10.35 10.86
C TYR A 186 15.09 11.05 9.60
N GLN A 187 15.16 12.38 9.56
CA GLN A 187 15.72 13.12 8.43
C GLN A 187 17.19 12.74 8.14
N SER A 188 17.99 12.64 9.22
CA SER A 188 19.41 12.28 9.10
C SER A 188 19.57 10.82 8.67
N TYR A 189 18.78 9.93 9.25
CA TYR A 189 18.71 8.52 8.88
C TYR A 189 18.30 8.36 7.42
N TRP A 190 17.21 8.99 6.99
CA TRP A 190 16.71 8.93 5.63
C TRP A 190 17.76 9.41 4.61
N ASN A 191 18.41 10.56 4.86
CA ASN A 191 19.47 11.07 4.00
C ASN A 191 20.66 10.11 3.91
N ALA A 192 21.02 9.42 4.98
CA ALA A 192 22.07 8.40 4.96
C ALA A 192 21.67 7.20 4.11
N GLN A 193 20.43 6.70 4.26
CA GLN A 193 19.91 5.59 3.48
C GLN A 193 19.79 5.93 1.98
N GLN A 194 19.38 7.17 1.62
CA GLN A 194 19.34 7.60 0.24
C GLN A 194 20.74 7.55 -0.43
N ARG A 195 21.79 7.96 0.30
CA ARG A 195 23.17 7.87 -0.23
C ARG A 195 23.65 6.43 -0.35
N GLU A 196 23.41 5.62 0.67
CA GLU A 196 23.84 4.23 0.73
C GLU A 196 23.19 3.37 -0.37
N ARG A 197 21.88 3.59 -0.63
CA ARG A 197 21.09 2.83 -1.61
C ARG A 197 21.01 3.47 -2.99
N SER A 198 21.71 4.58 -3.22
CA SER A 198 21.71 5.24 -4.54
C SER A 198 22.10 4.32 -5.71
N PRO A 199 23.04 3.34 -5.58
CA PRO A 199 23.34 2.39 -6.64
C PRO A 199 22.13 1.52 -7.02
N ILE A 200 21.27 1.16 -6.06
CA ILE A 200 20.05 0.39 -6.32
C ILE A 200 19.07 1.21 -7.15
N ILE A 201 18.86 2.50 -6.80
CA ILE A 201 17.98 3.39 -7.57
C ILE A 201 18.42 3.45 -9.02
N VAL A 202 19.72 3.64 -9.27
CA VAL A 202 20.27 3.73 -10.63
C VAL A 202 20.11 2.41 -11.39
N ALA A 203 20.41 1.28 -10.74
CA ALA A 203 20.25 -0.05 -11.33
C ALA A 203 18.79 -0.34 -11.65
N LEU A 204 17.90 -0.04 -10.71
CA LEU A 204 16.46 -0.24 -10.87
C LEU A 204 15.87 0.64 -11.96
N ASP A 205 16.20 1.94 -11.99
CA ASP A 205 15.69 2.85 -13.02
C ASP A 205 16.08 2.36 -14.42
N SER A 206 17.32 1.93 -14.62
CA SER A 206 17.77 1.33 -15.88
C SER A 206 17.06 0.02 -16.21
N LEU A 207 16.93 -0.87 -15.24
CA LEU A 207 16.27 -2.17 -15.40
C LEU A 207 14.77 -2.00 -15.69
N TRP A 208 14.10 -1.13 -14.95
CA TRP A 208 12.69 -0.83 -15.10
C TRP A 208 12.40 -0.19 -16.44
N THR A 209 13.01 0.96 -16.74
CA THR A 209 12.68 1.76 -17.94
C THR A 209 13.05 1.08 -19.24
N ARG A 210 14.17 0.34 -19.27
CA ARG A 210 14.66 -0.28 -20.52
C ARG A 210 14.18 -1.70 -20.74
N THR A 211 13.88 -2.44 -19.67
CA THR A 211 13.58 -3.87 -19.81
C THR A 211 12.12 -4.19 -19.49
N TYR A 212 11.63 -3.78 -18.32
CA TYR A 212 10.34 -4.27 -17.85
C TYR A 212 9.17 -3.34 -18.16
N LEU A 213 9.30 -2.03 -17.98
CA LEU A 213 8.22 -1.09 -18.31
C LEU A 213 7.68 -1.25 -19.74
N PRO A 214 8.51 -1.43 -20.79
CA PRO A 214 8.00 -1.70 -22.13
C PRO A 214 7.16 -2.98 -22.23
N ARG A 215 7.49 -4.02 -21.47
CA ARG A 215 6.74 -5.28 -21.45
C ARG A 215 5.40 -5.14 -20.71
N PHE A 216 5.36 -4.33 -19.65
CA PHE A 216 4.15 -4.05 -18.90
C PHE A 216 3.23 -3.03 -19.59
N SER A 217 3.72 -2.24 -20.54
CA SER A 217 3.02 -1.07 -21.09
C SER A 217 1.61 -1.37 -21.62
N THR A 218 1.43 -2.46 -22.35
CA THR A 218 0.10 -2.86 -22.87
C THR A 218 -0.86 -3.19 -21.73
N PHE A 219 -0.41 -3.96 -20.75
CA PHE A 219 -1.20 -4.30 -19.57
C PHE A 219 -1.59 -3.04 -18.78
N LEU A 220 -0.61 -2.18 -18.49
CA LEU A 220 -0.83 -0.94 -17.73
C LEU A 220 -1.78 0.01 -18.46
N HIS A 221 -1.65 0.14 -19.77
CA HIS A 221 -2.54 0.97 -20.58
C HIS A 221 -4.00 0.47 -20.51
N HIS A 222 -4.23 -0.81 -20.75
CA HIS A 222 -5.58 -1.38 -20.79
C HIS A 222 -6.19 -1.58 -19.40
N SER A 223 -5.37 -1.68 -18.36
CA SER A 223 -5.84 -1.68 -16.97
C SER A 223 -6.05 -0.28 -16.38
N GLN A 224 -5.94 0.77 -17.21
CA GLN A 224 -6.06 2.19 -16.81
C GLN A 224 -4.98 2.65 -15.81
N GLN A 225 -3.81 2.02 -15.85
CA GLN A 225 -2.62 2.35 -15.08
C GLN A 225 -1.49 2.85 -16.00
N GLY A 226 -1.82 3.44 -17.16
CA GLY A 226 -0.85 3.82 -18.18
C GLY A 226 0.15 4.89 -17.75
N GLN A 227 -0.16 5.64 -16.70
CA GLN A 227 0.73 6.64 -16.10
C GLN A 227 0.74 6.51 -14.59
N GLY A 228 1.90 6.73 -13.98
CA GLY A 228 2.07 6.70 -12.54
C GLY A 228 3.48 7.01 -12.09
N GLU A 229 3.71 6.90 -10.80
CA GLU A 229 5.02 6.98 -10.17
C GLU A 229 5.24 5.79 -9.24
N LEU A 230 6.45 5.28 -9.21
CA LEU A 230 6.87 4.17 -8.36
C LEU A 230 7.75 4.70 -7.22
N PHE A 231 7.22 4.65 -5.99
CA PHE A 231 7.91 5.15 -4.80
C PHE A 231 8.55 4.02 -4.02
N LEU A 232 9.86 4.12 -3.84
CA LEU A 232 10.62 3.23 -2.97
C LEU A 232 10.53 3.76 -1.53
N ALA A 233 10.09 2.92 -0.60
CA ALA A 233 9.92 3.28 0.81
C ALA A 233 10.70 2.34 1.73
N LEU A 234 11.50 2.93 2.62
CA LEU A 234 12.39 2.20 3.54
C LEU A 234 11.67 1.23 4.49
N PRO A 235 10.47 1.57 5.02
CA PRO A 235 9.79 0.69 5.97
C PRO A 235 9.07 -0.49 5.33
N LEU A 236 8.71 -0.41 4.03
CA LEU A 236 7.86 -1.42 3.37
C LEU A 236 8.59 -2.74 3.12
N ASP A 237 7.83 -3.82 3.03
CA ASP A 237 8.24 -5.20 2.72
C ASP A 237 7.47 -5.73 1.48
N GLY A 238 6.95 -6.95 1.52
CA GLY A 238 6.28 -7.62 0.41
C GLY A 238 4.92 -7.04 0.00
N GLU A 239 4.22 -6.36 0.90
CA GLU A 239 3.03 -5.59 0.57
C GLU A 239 3.43 -4.16 0.22
N GLY A 240 2.86 -3.66 -0.88
CA GLY A 240 2.92 -2.27 -1.27
C GLY A 240 1.56 -1.58 -1.15
N ARG A 241 1.40 -0.49 -1.86
CA ARG A 241 0.10 0.16 -2.02
C ARG A 241 0.00 0.94 -3.30
N THR A 242 -1.05 0.66 -4.04
CA THR A 242 -1.48 1.46 -5.19
C THR A 242 -2.57 2.43 -4.75
N VAL A 243 -2.42 3.71 -5.06
CA VAL A 243 -3.48 4.72 -4.99
C VAL A 243 -3.67 5.36 -6.35
N VAL A 244 -4.91 5.73 -6.67
CA VAL A 244 -5.23 6.47 -7.89
C VAL A 244 -5.46 7.92 -7.49
N THR A 245 -4.57 8.82 -7.93
CA THR A 245 -4.59 10.23 -7.56
C THR A 245 -5.46 11.09 -8.48
N ASN A 246 -5.64 10.63 -9.73
CA ASN A 246 -6.60 11.17 -10.69
C ASN A 246 -7.01 10.05 -11.68
N ALA A 247 -7.89 10.37 -12.65
CA ALA A 247 -8.51 9.36 -13.50
C ALA A 247 -7.54 8.43 -14.26
N HIS A 248 -6.25 8.79 -14.35
CA HIS A 248 -5.28 8.04 -15.15
C HIS A 248 -3.87 7.98 -14.52
N THR A 249 -3.69 8.50 -13.30
CA THR A 249 -2.39 8.51 -12.62
C THR A 249 -2.46 7.63 -11.38
N SER A 250 -1.59 6.64 -11.32
CA SER A 250 -1.43 5.74 -10.18
C SER A 250 -0.12 6.04 -9.46
N GLU A 251 -0.15 6.07 -8.14
CA GLU A 251 1.06 6.11 -7.32
C GLU A 251 1.17 4.79 -6.58
N ILE A 252 2.32 4.14 -6.72
CA ILE A 252 2.60 2.84 -6.09
C ILE A 252 3.78 3.00 -5.14
N ALA A 253 3.57 2.73 -3.86
CA ALA A 253 4.65 2.60 -2.88
C ALA A 253 5.02 1.13 -2.71
N VAL A 254 6.31 0.84 -2.76
CA VAL A 254 6.88 -0.51 -2.67
C VAL A 254 8.12 -0.52 -1.78
N ASP A 255 8.64 -1.71 -1.49
CA ASP A 255 9.90 -1.87 -0.76
C ASP A 255 11.06 -1.09 -1.40
N PHE A 256 11.89 -0.48 -0.55
CA PHE A 256 13.22 -0.03 -0.93
C PHE A 256 14.23 -1.08 -0.46
N PRO A 257 14.80 -1.89 -1.36
CA PRO A 257 15.72 -2.95 -1.00
C PRO A 257 16.91 -2.45 -0.18
N GLU A 258 17.44 -3.29 0.70
CA GLU A 258 18.65 -2.97 1.49
C GLU A 258 19.85 -2.77 0.56
N ALA A 259 20.89 -2.09 1.05
CA ALA A 259 22.13 -1.91 0.28
C ALA A 259 22.70 -3.27 -0.15
N GLY A 260 22.90 -3.46 -1.46
CA GLY A 260 23.29 -4.73 -2.06
C GLY A 260 22.15 -5.73 -2.30
N GLY A 261 20.88 -5.35 -2.01
CA GLY A 261 19.70 -6.15 -2.38
C GLY A 261 19.44 -6.21 -3.88
N ASP A 262 18.57 -7.13 -4.30
CA ASP A 262 18.20 -7.28 -5.71
C ASP A 262 17.17 -6.21 -6.12
N PRO A 263 17.46 -5.35 -7.11
CA PRO A 263 16.48 -4.38 -7.61
C PRO A 263 15.23 -5.03 -8.22
N LYS A 264 15.25 -6.33 -8.54
CA LYS A 264 14.08 -7.06 -9.03
C LYS A 264 12.98 -7.21 -7.98
N ASP A 265 13.32 -7.16 -6.69
CA ASP A 265 12.35 -7.24 -5.60
C ASP A 265 11.28 -6.14 -5.75
N VAL A 266 11.70 -4.95 -6.19
CA VAL A 266 10.79 -3.83 -6.50
C VAL A 266 9.80 -4.18 -7.63
N ILE A 267 10.27 -4.90 -8.66
CA ILE A 267 9.43 -5.33 -9.78
C ILE A 267 8.44 -6.41 -9.33
N TYR A 268 8.84 -7.24 -8.37
CA TYR A 268 7.95 -8.24 -7.79
C TYR A 268 6.79 -7.58 -7.05
N VAL A 269 7.07 -6.62 -6.15
CA VAL A 269 6.02 -5.89 -5.44
C VAL A 269 5.19 -5.05 -6.41
N PHE A 270 5.79 -4.44 -7.43
CA PHE A 270 5.05 -3.73 -8.48
C PHE A 270 4.07 -4.66 -9.21
N ALA A 271 4.49 -5.86 -9.61
CA ALA A 271 3.62 -6.81 -10.30
C ALA A 271 2.44 -7.26 -9.42
N HIS A 272 2.68 -7.45 -8.12
CA HIS A 272 1.64 -7.71 -7.13
C HIS A 272 0.64 -6.56 -7.06
N GLU A 273 1.12 -5.33 -6.89
CA GLU A 273 0.30 -4.14 -6.76
C GLU A 273 -0.52 -3.83 -8.02
N ALA A 274 0.07 -3.99 -9.21
CA ALA A 274 -0.62 -3.80 -10.47
C ALA A 274 -1.81 -4.75 -10.65
N MET A 275 -1.82 -5.89 -9.95
CA MET A 275 -2.90 -6.86 -9.96
C MET A 275 -4.01 -6.59 -8.92
N GLY A 276 -3.80 -5.67 -7.96
CA GLY A 276 -4.70 -5.47 -6.82
C GLY A 276 -6.17 -5.29 -7.21
N ALA A 277 -6.47 -4.43 -8.19
CA ALA A 277 -7.86 -4.20 -8.65
C ALA A 277 -8.48 -5.42 -9.35
N ILE A 278 -7.70 -6.17 -10.12
CA ILE A 278 -8.15 -7.39 -10.81
C ILE A 278 -8.39 -8.50 -9.78
N ALA A 279 -7.45 -8.70 -8.86
CA ALA A 279 -7.54 -9.68 -7.80
C ALA A 279 -8.75 -9.40 -6.88
N GLY A 280 -8.93 -8.14 -6.46
CA GLY A 280 -10.06 -7.74 -5.63
C GLY A 280 -11.41 -8.02 -6.29
N ARG A 281 -11.57 -7.69 -7.58
CA ARG A 281 -12.78 -8.03 -8.34
C ARG A 281 -12.98 -9.55 -8.46
N ALA A 282 -11.93 -10.29 -8.76
CA ALA A 282 -12.02 -11.75 -8.86
C ALA A 282 -12.47 -12.40 -7.54
N VAL A 283 -12.00 -11.90 -6.39
CA VAL A 283 -12.46 -12.34 -5.07
C VAL A 283 -13.93 -11.96 -4.87
N THR A 284 -14.31 -10.70 -5.10
CA THR A 284 -15.67 -10.21 -4.90
C THR A 284 -16.70 -10.99 -5.74
N ASP A 285 -16.39 -11.20 -7.03
CA ASP A 285 -17.30 -11.85 -7.98
C ASP A 285 -17.43 -13.37 -7.76
N ASN A 286 -16.47 -14.00 -7.05
CA ASN A 286 -16.43 -15.45 -6.83
C ASN A 286 -16.52 -15.85 -5.35
N THR A 287 -16.97 -14.93 -4.47
CA THR A 287 -17.32 -15.21 -3.07
C THR A 287 -18.78 -14.88 -2.83
N THR A 288 -19.41 -15.59 -1.88
CA THR A 288 -20.82 -15.35 -1.57
C THR A 288 -21.01 -14.02 -0.82
N PRO A 289 -22.19 -13.39 -0.91
CA PRO A 289 -22.51 -12.23 -0.07
C PRO A 289 -22.40 -12.50 1.44
N ALA A 290 -22.56 -13.75 1.86
CA ALA A 290 -22.38 -14.17 3.25
C ALA A 290 -20.88 -14.14 3.64
N ASP A 291 -20.01 -14.68 2.79
CA ASP A 291 -18.55 -14.66 3.01
C ASP A 291 -18.01 -13.21 3.04
N GLN A 292 -18.52 -12.34 2.15
CA GLN A 292 -18.14 -10.92 2.13
C GLN A 292 -18.57 -10.20 3.43
N ARG A 293 -19.83 -10.39 3.88
CA ARG A 293 -20.32 -9.77 5.12
C ARG A 293 -19.63 -10.28 6.39
N SER A 294 -19.21 -11.53 6.40
CA SER A 294 -18.49 -12.14 7.55
C SER A 294 -16.98 -11.85 7.54
N GLY A 295 -16.44 -11.21 6.48
CA GLY A 295 -15.02 -11.03 6.27
C GLY A 295 -14.28 -12.32 5.85
N ALA A 296 -15.01 -13.43 5.61
CA ALA A 296 -14.37 -14.67 5.17
C ALA A 296 -13.76 -14.58 3.79
N ALA A 297 -14.24 -13.65 2.95
CA ALA A 297 -13.65 -13.34 1.64
C ALA A 297 -12.28 -12.66 1.74
N ASP A 298 -12.02 -11.90 2.80
CA ASP A 298 -10.80 -11.09 2.97
C ASP A 298 -9.53 -11.95 3.01
N ARG A 299 -9.66 -13.21 3.49
CA ARG A 299 -8.54 -14.18 3.50
C ARG A 299 -7.98 -14.49 2.11
N TYR A 300 -8.74 -14.23 1.05
CA TYR A 300 -8.30 -14.46 -0.33
C TYR A 300 -7.67 -13.23 -0.99
N SER A 301 -7.77 -12.05 -0.38
CA SER A 301 -7.35 -10.77 -1.01
C SER A 301 -5.84 -10.74 -1.30
N SER A 302 -4.99 -10.95 -0.27
CA SER A 302 -3.54 -11.00 -0.46
C SER A 302 -3.10 -12.20 -1.32
N PRO A 303 -3.56 -13.46 -1.06
CA PRO A 303 -3.25 -14.58 -1.96
C PRO A 303 -3.66 -14.35 -3.41
N ALA A 304 -4.78 -13.68 -3.67
CA ALA A 304 -5.22 -13.39 -5.03
C ALA A 304 -4.31 -12.41 -5.75
N ALA A 305 -3.84 -11.36 -5.06
CA ALA A 305 -2.89 -10.41 -5.63
C ALA A 305 -1.51 -11.06 -5.86
N VAL A 306 -1.00 -11.83 -4.90
CA VAL A 306 0.25 -12.59 -5.03
C VAL A 306 0.20 -13.58 -6.21
N ARG A 307 -0.84 -14.41 -6.29
CA ARG A 307 -1.03 -15.35 -7.40
C ARG A 307 -1.23 -14.62 -8.73
N GLY A 308 -1.96 -13.51 -8.71
CA GLY A 308 -2.17 -12.63 -9.87
C GLY A 308 -0.85 -12.07 -10.42
N GLY A 309 0.03 -11.58 -9.55
CA GLY A 309 1.36 -11.12 -9.93
C GLY A 309 2.20 -12.19 -10.62
N ALA A 310 2.25 -13.41 -10.08
CA ALA A 310 2.92 -14.55 -10.72
C ALA A 310 2.32 -14.87 -12.11
N MET A 311 0.99 -14.89 -12.22
CA MET A 311 0.30 -15.13 -13.51
C MET A 311 0.59 -14.03 -14.53
N LEU A 312 0.68 -12.78 -14.10
CA LEU A 312 1.05 -11.64 -14.95
C LEU A 312 2.50 -11.77 -15.42
N LEU A 313 3.44 -12.01 -14.49
CA LEU A 313 4.86 -12.19 -14.81
C LEU A 313 5.09 -13.36 -15.75
N LYS A 314 4.37 -14.48 -15.59
CA LYS A 314 4.46 -15.63 -16.49
C LYS A 314 4.22 -15.26 -17.96
N ARG A 315 3.44 -14.20 -18.22
CA ARG A 315 3.15 -13.70 -19.57
C ARG A 315 4.09 -12.61 -20.04
N LEU A 316 4.50 -11.70 -19.13
CA LEU A 316 5.27 -10.50 -19.49
C LEU A 316 6.78 -10.66 -19.29
N ALA A 317 7.19 -11.42 -18.28
CA ALA A 317 8.58 -11.58 -17.87
C ALA A 317 8.80 -12.96 -17.19
N PRO A 318 8.67 -14.08 -17.96
CA PRO A 318 8.71 -15.43 -17.39
C PRO A 318 10.00 -15.74 -16.62
N GLU A 319 11.10 -15.06 -16.96
CA GLU A 319 12.38 -15.17 -16.26
C GLU A 319 12.35 -14.65 -14.82
N LEU A 320 11.32 -13.87 -14.44
CA LEU A 320 11.14 -13.35 -13.09
C LEU A 320 10.30 -14.26 -12.19
N VAL A 321 9.55 -15.21 -12.74
CA VAL A 321 8.53 -15.98 -12.00
C VAL A 321 9.12 -16.71 -10.81
N GLN A 322 10.21 -17.45 -10.99
CA GLN A 322 10.84 -18.22 -9.92
C GLN A 322 11.33 -17.32 -8.79
N GLY A 323 11.95 -16.18 -9.12
CA GLY A 323 12.40 -15.20 -8.12
C GLY A 323 11.24 -14.55 -7.38
N TYR A 324 10.16 -14.22 -8.08
CA TYR A 324 8.91 -13.72 -7.51
C TYR A 324 8.31 -14.70 -6.48
N GLU A 325 8.21 -15.96 -6.84
CA GLU A 325 7.65 -16.99 -5.96
C GLU A 325 8.51 -17.19 -4.71
N GLN A 326 9.84 -17.20 -4.87
CA GLN A 326 10.78 -17.29 -3.75
C GLN A 326 10.66 -16.06 -2.83
N PHE A 327 10.57 -14.85 -3.40
CA PHE A 327 10.41 -13.61 -2.66
C PHE A 327 9.16 -13.65 -1.77
N TYR A 328 8.00 -14.02 -2.34
CA TYR A 328 6.76 -14.06 -1.57
C TYR A 328 6.70 -15.22 -0.56
N LEU A 329 7.33 -16.36 -0.84
CA LEU A 329 7.47 -17.42 0.15
C LEU A 329 8.31 -16.95 1.35
N GLN A 330 9.41 -16.22 1.11
CA GLN A 330 10.23 -15.66 2.17
C GLN A 330 9.48 -14.58 2.97
N SER A 331 8.78 -13.68 2.30
CA SER A 331 7.94 -12.66 2.92
C SER A 331 6.84 -13.29 3.80
N ALA A 332 6.25 -14.41 3.35
CA ALA A 332 5.30 -15.20 4.14
C ALA A 332 5.96 -16.00 5.29
N GLY A 333 7.27 -15.90 5.48
CA GLY A 333 7.99 -16.59 6.57
C GLY A 333 8.26 -18.07 6.32
N VAL A 334 8.19 -18.52 5.05
CA VAL A 334 8.54 -19.90 4.67
C VAL A 334 10.06 -20.03 4.61
N ALA A 335 10.66 -20.68 5.60
CA ALA A 335 12.10 -20.63 5.87
C ALA A 335 12.99 -21.43 4.90
N ASP A 336 12.47 -22.50 4.27
CA ASP A 336 13.28 -23.36 3.39
C ASP A 336 12.59 -23.61 2.05
N THR A 337 13.06 -22.90 1.04
CA THR A 337 12.65 -23.10 -0.35
C THR A 337 13.67 -23.94 -1.16
N ARG A 338 14.78 -24.37 -0.53
CA ARG A 338 15.83 -25.15 -1.21
C ARG A 338 15.45 -26.61 -1.30
N GLY A 339 15.46 -27.15 -2.51
CA GLY A 339 15.18 -28.57 -2.77
C GLY A 339 13.69 -28.93 -2.92
N ASN A 340 12.77 -28.01 -2.70
CA ASN A 340 11.34 -28.18 -2.94
C ASN A 340 10.96 -27.65 -4.33
N ASN A 341 9.87 -28.19 -4.90
CA ASN A 341 9.25 -27.54 -6.07
C ASN A 341 8.64 -26.21 -5.60
N VAL A 342 9.29 -25.09 -5.94
CA VAL A 342 8.92 -23.74 -5.54
C VAL A 342 7.48 -23.42 -5.96
N ASP A 343 7.11 -23.76 -7.20
CA ASP A 343 5.74 -23.57 -7.72
C ASP A 343 4.69 -24.24 -6.81
N THR A 344 4.91 -25.52 -6.45
CA THR A 344 3.96 -26.27 -5.62
C THR A 344 3.84 -25.66 -4.23
N LEU A 345 4.96 -25.29 -3.63
CA LEU A 345 4.99 -24.67 -2.31
C LEU A 345 4.31 -23.28 -2.33
N PHE A 346 4.56 -22.49 -3.38
CA PHE A 346 3.93 -21.21 -3.60
C PHE A 346 2.40 -21.34 -3.76
N GLU A 347 1.94 -22.32 -4.55
CA GLU A 347 0.51 -22.60 -4.73
C GLU A 347 -0.18 -23.04 -3.45
N GLN A 348 0.51 -23.82 -2.61
CA GLN A 348 -0.01 -24.24 -1.31
C GLN A 348 -0.04 -23.09 -0.30
N THR A 349 1.01 -22.27 -0.26
CA THR A 349 1.11 -21.14 0.68
C THR A 349 0.07 -20.05 0.36
N PHE A 350 -0.15 -19.77 -0.93
CA PHE A 350 -1.12 -18.79 -1.42
C PHE A 350 -2.31 -19.48 -2.11
N ALA A 351 -2.90 -20.45 -1.43
CA ALA A 351 -4.00 -21.25 -1.97
C ALA A 351 -5.23 -20.40 -2.30
N LEU A 352 -5.76 -20.60 -3.50
CA LEU A 352 -6.99 -19.95 -3.97
C LEU A 352 -8.03 -20.98 -4.42
N PRO A 353 -9.33 -20.72 -4.21
CA PRO A 353 -10.39 -21.45 -4.90
C PRO A 353 -10.22 -21.32 -6.43
N ALA A 354 -10.43 -22.43 -7.15
CA ALA A 354 -10.32 -22.47 -8.59
C ALA A 354 -11.12 -21.34 -9.32
N PRO A 355 -12.39 -21.03 -8.92
CA PRO A 355 -13.12 -19.95 -9.55
C PRO A 355 -12.42 -18.59 -9.49
N ILE A 356 -11.76 -18.27 -8.36
CA ILE A 356 -11.00 -17.00 -8.20
C ILE A 356 -9.76 -17.01 -9.10
N ALA A 357 -8.97 -18.10 -9.06
CA ALA A 357 -7.77 -18.23 -9.89
C ALA A 357 -8.09 -18.15 -11.39
N ASP A 358 -9.15 -18.83 -11.83
CA ASP A 358 -9.63 -18.79 -13.21
C ASP A 358 -10.12 -17.40 -13.61
N ALA A 359 -10.82 -16.69 -12.72
CA ALA A 359 -11.28 -15.32 -12.96
C ALA A 359 -10.08 -14.36 -13.15
N ILE A 360 -9.06 -14.44 -12.30
CA ILE A 360 -7.82 -13.66 -12.44
C ILE A 360 -7.18 -13.93 -13.81
N ASN A 361 -7.02 -15.21 -14.17
CA ASN A 361 -6.39 -15.59 -15.43
C ASN A 361 -7.17 -15.10 -16.67
N ARG A 362 -8.51 -15.19 -16.64
CA ARG A 362 -9.38 -14.62 -17.70
C ARG A 362 -9.25 -13.10 -17.77
N GLN A 363 -9.28 -12.41 -16.64
CA GLN A 363 -9.15 -10.95 -16.59
C GLN A 363 -7.82 -10.47 -17.18
N ILE A 364 -6.69 -11.11 -16.81
CA ILE A 364 -5.38 -10.80 -17.42
C ILE A 364 -5.44 -10.98 -18.93
N THR A 365 -6.06 -12.07 -19.43
CA THR A 365 -6.19 -12.31 -20.88
C THR A 365 -7.00 -11.21 -21.56
N THR A 366 -8.13 -10.81 -20.98
CA THR A 366 -8.98 -9.74 -21.49
C THR A 366 -8.23 -8.41 -21.55
N VAL A 367 -7.57 -8.02 -20.46
CA VAL A 367 -6.76 -6.80 -20.40
C VAL A 367 -5.64 -6.83 -21.45
N MET A 368 -4.93 -7.95 -21.58
CA MET A 368 -3.84 -8.07 -22.57
C MET A 368 -4.32 -8.01 -24.01
N SER A 369 -5.55 -8.46 -24.30
CA SER A 369 -6.13 -8.40 -25.64
C SER A 369 -6.73 -7.03 -26.02
N GLY A 370 -6.85 -6.13 -25.05
CA GLY A 370 -7.41 -4.78 -25.29
C GLY A 370 -8.92 -4.76 -25.54
N ILE A 371 -9.65 -5.78 -25.03
CA ILE A 371 -11.10 -5.94 -25.19
C ILE A 371 -11.81 -5.45 -23.94
#